data_f854451ce5b0d531595ced69900097b9
#
_entry.id   f854451ce5b0d531595ced69900097b9
#
_cell.length_a   1.000
_cell.length_b   1.000
_cell.length_c   1.000
_cell.angle_alpha   90.00
_cell.angle_beta   90.00
_cell.angle_gamma   90.00
#
_symmetry.space_group_name_H-M   'P 1'
#
loop_
_entity.id
_entity.type
_entity.pdbx_description
1 polymer ?
#
loop_
_entity_poly.entity_id
_entity_poly.type
_entity_poly.pdbx_seq_one_letter_code
_entity_poly.pdbx_strand_id
1 'polypeptide(L)'
;SKGRSEARPDLDFDELGITEIIELLANSNMEAVLLDFGKENPHQDPVIYFYELFLTEYDAKKRMSRGVFYTPQPVVRHIIRSVDASLRSNLGLKDGLADTTTWGELSTVNPDLNIPEGIDPDECFVQILDPATGTGTFLVEAIHSIHSTLTSRWLEEGHSSSEIQELWSNSVPERLLPRLHGYELMMAPYAIANLKIGLKLIETGYQFKRGDRIAVYLTNALEPPTDQTD
;
A
#
# COMPACT_ATOMS: atom_id res chain seq x y z
N SER A 1 49.56 -11.69 -3.63
CA SER A 1 48.32 -11.19 -4.24
C SER A 1 47.32 -10.97 -3.13
N LYS A 2 47.19 -9.68 -2.68
CA LYS A 2 46.26 -9.25 -1.65
C LYS A 2 44.95 -8.87 -2.33
N GLY A 3 43.89 -9.66 -2.08
CA GLY A 3 42.53 -9.29 -2.43
C GLY A 3 42.11 -8.07 -1.61
N ARG A 4 41.82 -6.96 -2.27
CA ARG A 4 41.11 -5.83 -1.69
C ARG A 4 39.66 -6.25 -1.54
N SER A 5 39.20 -6.34 -0.30
CA SER A 5 37.79 -6.31 0.06
C SER A 5 37.30 -4.92 -0.29
N GLU A 6 36.45 -4.77 -1.31
CA GLU A 6 35.69 -3.56 -1.55
C GLU A 6 34.70 -3.41 -0.39
N ALA A 7 34.97 -2.45 0.48
CA ALA A 7 34.01 -2.01 1.49
C ALA A 7 32.79 -1.46 0.77
N ARG A 8 31.61 -1.99 1.09
CA ARG A 8 30.33 -1.37 0.70
C ARG A 8 30.36 0.07 1.23
N PRO A 9 29.89 1.07 0.44
CA PRO A 9 29.74 2.40 0.97
C PRO A 9 28.86 2.32 2.22
N ASP A 10 29.38 2.83 3.35
CA ASP A 10 28.63 2.96 4.58
C ASP A 10 27.38 3.78 4.24
N LEU A 11 26.20 3.19 4.42
CA LEU A 11 24.94 3.90 4.37
C LEU A 11 24.99 5.00 5.44
N ASP A 12 25.05 6.25 5.00
CA ASP A 12 24.99 7.40 5.90
C ASP A 12 23.57 7.51 6.43
N PHE A 13 23.37 7.00 7.64
CA PHE A 13 22.06 7.06 8.33
C PHE A 13 21.61 8.51 8.56
N ASP A 14 22.53 9.48 8.57
CA ASP A 14 22.20 10.90 8.69
C ASP A 14 21.56 11.47 7.41
N GLU A 15 22.00 11.02 6.23
CA GLU A 15 21.33 11.40 4.97
C GLU A 15 19.89 10.87 4.88
N LEU A 16 19.61 9.76 5.55
CA LEU A 16 18.27 9.15 5.60
C LEU A 16 17.36 9.77 6.68
N GLY A 17 17.89 10.64 7.54
CA GLY A 17 17.14 11.24 8.67
C GLY A 17 16.74 10.23 9.76
N ILE A 18 17.37 9.05 9.80
CA ILE A 18 17.06 7.99 10.76
C ILE A 18 17.56 8.34 12.15
N THR A 19 18.75 8.95 12.26
CA THR A 19 19.34 9.37 13.54
C THR A 19 18.44 10.35 14.26
N GLU A 20 17.87 11.33 13.54
CA GLU A 20 16.94 12.32 14.07
C GLU A 20 15.64 11.65 14.59
N ILE A 21 15.14 10.62 13.91
CA ILE A 21 13.97 9.84 14.34
C ILE A 21 14.27 9.07 15.63
N ILE A 22 15.42 8.43 15.69
CA ILE A 22 15.86 7.68 16.89
C ILE A 22 16.01 8.61 18.09
N GLU A 23 16.66 9.77 17.92
CA GLU A 23 16.83 10.76 18.98
C GLU A 23 15.50 11.33 19.47
N LEU A 24 14.56 11.60 18.55
CA LEU A 24 13.24 12.08 18.94
C LEU A 24 12.46 11.01 19.73
N LEU A 25 12.42 9.77 19.25
CA LEU A 25 11.76 8.66 19.95
C LEU A 25 12.38 8.42 21.32
N ALA A 26 13.71 8.50 21.43
CA ALA A 26 14.43 8.34 22.69
C ALA A 26 14.16 9.47 23.70
N ASN A 27 13.93 10.68 23.21
CA ASN A 27 13.65 11.87 24.05
C ASN A 27 12.15 12.12 24.29
N SER A 28 11.26 11.39 23.60
CA SER A 28 9.81 11.53 23.74
C SER A 28 9.29 10.78 24.96
N ASN A 29 8.36 11.39 25.68
CA ASN A 29 7.61 10.67 26.73
C ASN A 29 6.60 9.72 26.07
N MET A 30 7.08 8.52 25.70
CA MET A 30 6.28 7.49 25.02
C MET A 30 5.05 7.07 25.84
N GLU A 31 5.11 7.15 27.18
CA GLU A 31 3.99 6.83 28.04
C GLU A 31 2.85 7.83 27.89
N ALA A 32 3.17 9.13 27.79
CA ALA A 32 2.20 10.19 27.54
C ALA A 32 1.62 10.10 26.11
N VAL A 33 2.44 9.77 25.11
CA VAL A 33 2.01 9.59 23.72
C VAL A 33 1.07 8.40 23.60
N LEU A 34 1.34 7.29 24.30
CA LEU A 34 0.51 6.08 24.26
C LEU A 34 -0.79 6.20 25.08
N LEU A 35 -0.83 7.07 26.11
CA LEU A 35 -2.02 7.28 26.94
C LEU A 35 -3.20 7.87 26.16
N ASP A 36 -2.93 8.75 25.19
CA ASP A 36 -3.94 9.38 24.33
C ASP A 36 -4.05 8.75 22.93
N PHE A 37 -3.22 7.76 22.66
CA PHE A 37 -3.18 7.07 21.38
C PHE A 37 -4.53 6.39 21.08
N GLY A 38 -5.27 6.93 20.13
CA GLY A 38 -6.54 6.39 19.67
C GLY A 38 -7.79 6.82 20.47
N LYS A 39 -7.67 7.66 21.50
CA LYS A 39 -8.82 8.08 22.32
C LYS A 39 -9.56 9.31 21.76
N GLU A 40 -8.86 10.28 21.19
CA GLU A 40 -9.48 11.54 20.75
C GLU A 40 -10.15 11.49 19.37
N ASN A 41 -9.75 10.59 18.49
CA ASN A 41 -10.37 10.41 17.18
C ASN A 41 -10.34 8.92 16.75
N PRO A 42 -11.37 8.15 17.09
CA PRO A 42 -11.46 6.73 16.68
C PRO A 42 -11.54 6.52 15.16
N HIS A 43 -11.66 7.60 14.38
CA HIS A 43 -11.69 7.59 12.92
C HIS A 43 -10.37 8.03 12.27
N GLN A 44 -9.38 8.46 13.04
CA GLN A 44 -8.03 8.74 12.56
C GLN A 44 -7.11 7.57 12.88
N ASP A 45 -6.34 7.15 11.88
CA ASP A 45 -5.30 6.15 12.04
C ASP A 45 -4.25 6.67 13.03
N PRO A 46 -4.05 6.03 14.20
CA PRO A 46 -3.15 6.52 15.25
C PRO A 46 -1.70 6.69 14.77
N VAL A 47 -1.25 5.89 13.81
CA VAL A 47 0.11 5.98 13.22
C VAL A 47 0.25 7.23 12.38
N ILE A 48 -0.82 7.63 11.66
CA ILE A 48 -0.83 8.89 10.90
C ILE A 48 -0.78 10.07 11.86
N TYR A 49 -1.61 10.07 12.90
CA TYR A 49 -1.66 11.14 13.89
C TYR A 49 -0.30 11.34 14.57
N PHE A 50 0.35 10.25 14.96
CA PHE A 50 1.71 10.29 15.50
C PHE A 50 2.70 10.89 14.50
N TYR A 51 2.66 10.45 13.24
CA TYR A 51 3.55 10.94 12.19
C TYR A 51 3.28 12.41 11.84
N GLU A 52 2.03 12.83 11.84
CA GLU A 52 1.65 14.23 11.60
C GLU A 52 2.08 15.15 12.73
N LEU A 53 1.88 14.73 13.99
CA LEU A 53 2.40 15.45 15.16
C LEU A 53 3.93 15.54 15.08
N PHE A 54 4.59 14.44 14.78
CA PHE A 54 6.03 14.39 14.60
C PHE A 54 6.50 15.38 13.53
N LEU A 55 5.87 15.40 12.35
CA LEU A 55 6.25 16.35 11.28
C LEU A 55 5.91 17.80 11.62
N THR A 56 4.89 18.03 12.42
CA THR A 56 4.49 19.38 12.83
C THR A 56 5.49 19.97 13.82
N GLU A 57 5.98 19.16 14.76
CA GLU A 57 7.00 19.55 15.74
C GLU A 57 8.39 19.66 15.11
N TYR A 58 8.68 18.80 14.11
CA TYR A 58 10.04 18.66 13.59
C TYR A 58 10.45 19.76 12.61
N ASP A 59 9.65 20.16 11.62
CA ASP A 59 9.92 21.33 10.77
C ASP A 59 8.83 21.59 9.70
N ALA A 60 8.02 22.62 9.91
CA ALA A 60 7.00 23.05 8.94
C ALA A 60 7.59 23.46 7.57
N LYS A 61 8.85 23.95 7.53
CA LYS A 61 9.52 24.33 6.26
C LYS A 61 9.99 23.12 5.48
N LYS A 62 10.53 22.10 6.13
CA LYS A 62 10.92 20.84 5.48
C LYS A 62 9.71 20.06 4.98
N ARG A 63 8.57 20.11 5.71
CA ARG A 63 7.29 19.53 5.27
C ARG A 63 6.84 20.11 3.91
N MET A 64 6.84 21.44 3.79
CA MET A 64 6.47 22.11 2.52
C MET A 64 7.46 21.84 1.40
N SER A 65 8.76 21.82 1.67
CA SER A 65 9.78 21.59 0.65
C SER A 65 9.84 20.14 0.14
N ARG A 66 9.38 19.16 0.93
CA ARG A 66 9.36 17.73 0.57
C ARG A 66 8.00 17.22 0.09
N GLY A 67 6.99 18.09 -0.02
CA GLY A 67 5.67 17.73 -0.56
C GLY A 67 4.89 16.71 0.29
N VAL A 68 5.18 16.60 1.58
CA VAL A 68 4.47 15.67 2.48
C VAL A 68 3.12 16.27 2.85
N PHE A 69 2.11 15.98 2.06
CA PHE A 69 0.74 16.38 2.31
C PHE A 69 -0.14 15.16 2.56
N TYR A 70 -0.88 15.20 3.64
CA TYR A 70 -1.88 14.19 3.95
C TYR A 70 -3.18 14.47 3.18
N THR A 71 -3.71 13.45 2.53
CA THR A 71 -5.00 13.54 1.87
C THR A 71 -6.10 13.15 2.88
N PRO A 72 -7.09 14.04 3.14
CA PRO A 72 -8.16 13.74 4.09
C PRO A 72 -8.93 12.47 3.71
N GLN A 73 -9.25 11.63 4.70
CA GLN A 73 -9.96 10.36 4.50
C GLN A 73 -11.23 10.46 3.63
N PRO A 74 -12.09 11.49 3.77
CA PRO A 74 -13.26 11.61 2.88
C PRO A 74 -12.90 11.73 1.41
N VAL A 75 -11.78 12.40 1.09
CA VAL A 75 -11.28 12.56 -0.28
C VAL A 75 -10.74 11.23 -0.80
N VAL A 76 -9.93 10.53 0.00
CA VAL A 76 -9.40 9.20 -0.34
C VAL A 76 -10.54 8.23 -0.64
N ARG A 77 -11.53 8.14 0.26
CA ARG A 77 -12.72 7.30 0.06
C ARG A 77 -13.50 7.66 -1.18
N HIS A 78 -13.65 8.96 -1.46
CA HIS A 78 -14.35 9.41 -2.67
C HIS A 78 -13.62 8.95 -3.93
N ILE A 79 -12.30 9.12 -3.99
CA ILE A 79 -11.49 8.70 -5.13
C ILE A 79 -11.56 7.18 -5.33
N ILE A 80 -11.33 6.39 -4.27
CA ILE A 80 -11.38 4.92 -4.34
C ILE A 80 -12.75 4.44 -4.83
N ARG A 81 -13.85 4.99 -4.29
CA ARG A 81 -15.22 4.65 -4.74
C ARG A 81 -15.47 5.05 -6.19
N SER A 82 -14.93 6.19 -6.62
CA SER A 82 -15.09 6.64 -8.01
C SER A 82 -14.37 5.73 -9.00
N VAL A 83 -13.16 5.28 -8.64
CA VAL A 83 -12.41 4.30 -9.43
C VAL A 83 -13.16 2.96 -9.48
N ASP A 84 -13.61 2.45 -8.33
CA ASP A 84 -14.40 1.21 -8.24
C ASP A 84 -15.68 1.28 -9.12
N ALA A 85 -16.41 2.37 -9.00
CA ALA A 85 -17.61 2.60 -9.82
C ALA A 85 -17.29 2.69 -11.31
N SER A 86 -16.17 3.31 -11.70
CA SER A 86 -15.72 3.38 -13.08
C SER A 86 -15.35 2.02 -13.66
N LEU A 87 -14.65 1.19 -12.88
CA LEU A 87 -14.32 -0.19 -13.28
C LEU A 87 -15.60 -1.01 -13.54
N ARG A 88 -16.61 -0.86 -12.68
CA ARG A 88 -17.91 -1.53 -12.84
C ARG A 88 -18.69 -1.02 -14.05
N SER A 89 -18.83 0.30 -14.17
CA SER A 89 -19.71 0.89 -15.19
C SER A 89 -19.10 0.94 -16.59
N ASN A 90 -17.81 1.24 -16.70
CA ASN A 90 -17.15 1.47 -17.99
C ASN A 90 -16.48 0.21 -18.55
N LEU A 91 -16.02 -0.69 -17.68
CA LEU A 91 -15.32 -1.91 -18.07
C LEU A 91 -16.14 -3.19 -17.80
N GLY A 92 -17.29 -3.07 -17.15
CA GLY A 92 -18.17 -4.22 -16.86
C GLY A 92 -17.62 -5.19 -15.81
N LEU A 93 -16.59 -4.77 -15.05
CA LEU A 93 -15.99 -5.60 -14.00
C LEU A 93 -16.90 -5.63 -12.78
N LYS A 94 -17.55 -6.75 -12.51
CA LYS A 94 -18.61 -6.86 -11.49
C LYS A 94 -18.15 -6.47 -10.09
N ASP A 95 -16.93 -6.85 -9.75
CA ASP A 95 -16.37 -6.63 -8.42
C ASP A 95 -15.50 -5.35 -8.34
N GLY A 96 -15.41 -4.55 -9.43
CA GLY A 96 -14.68 -3.29 -9.47
C GLY A 96 -13.20 -3.48 -9.12
N LEU A 97 -12.72 -2.81 -8.07
CA LEU A 97 -11.34 -2.99 -7.59
C LEU A 97 -11.05 -4.41 -7.10
N ALA A 98 -12.07 -5.12 -6.63
CA ALA A 98 -11.92 -6.49 -6.15
C ALA A 98 -11.94 -7.52 -7.29
N ASP A 99 -12.25 -7.11 -8.51
CA ASP A 99 -12.32 -8.00 -9.67
C ASP A 99 -10.97 -8.63 -9.98
N THR A 100 -10.97 -9.93 -10.21
CA THR A 100 -9.77 -10.73 -10.47
C THR A 100 -9.78 -11.36 -11.86
N THR A 101 -10.66 -10.88 -12.76
CA THR A 101 -10.68 -11.29 -14.16
C THR A 101 -9.31 -11.11 -14.78
N THR A 102 -8.82 -12.13 -15.45
CA THR A 102 -7.50 -12.11 -16.09
C THR A 102 -7.55 -11.48 -17.48
N TRP A 103 -6.40 -11.11 -18.01
CA TRP A 103 -6.28 -10.63 -19.39
C TRP A 103 -6.81 -11.64 -20.40
N GLY A 104 -6.52 -12.93 -20.19
CA GLY A 104 -6.98 -14.02 -21.07
C GLY A 104 -8.50 -14.19 -21.04
N GLU A 105 -9.12 -14.13 -19.84
CA GLU A 105 -10.58 -14.20 -19.71
C GLU A 105 -11.26 -12.99 -20.40
N LEU A 106 -10.73 -11.79 -20.20
CA LEU A 106 -11.26 -10.58 -20.81
C LEU A 106 -11.13 -10.59 -22.33
N SER A 107 -10.02 -11.06 -22.89
CA SER A 107 -9.79 -11.17 -24.34
C SER A 107 -10.72 -12.22 -24.99
N THR A 108 -11.17 -13.23 -24.24
CA THR A 108 -12.14 -14.21 -24.70
C THR A 108 -13.54 -13.59 -24.86
N VAL A 109 -13.91 -12.69 -23.95
CA VAL A 109 -15.21 -11.99 -23.98
C VAL A 109 -15.19 -10.79 -24.93
N ASN A 110 -14.03 -10.13 -25.06
CA ASN A 110 -13.83 -8.99 -25.95
C ASN A 110 -12.68 -9.28 -26.94
N PRO A 111 -12.99 -9.85 -28.12
CA PRO A 111 -11.98 -10.21 -29.11
C PRO A 111 -11.15 -9.03 -29.66
N ASP A 112 -11.62 -7.81 -29.50
CA ASP A 112 -10.91 -6.59 -29.92
C ASP A 112 -9.83 -6.15 -28.89
N LEU A 113 -9.84 -6.77 -27.70
CA LEU A 113 -8.85 -6.51 -26.67
C LEU A 113 -7.56 -7.29 -26.96
N ASN A 114 -6.54 -6.57 -27.36
CA ASN A 114 -5.20 -7.15 -27.53
C ASN A 114 -4.47 -7.17 -26.19
N ILE A 115 -3.96 -8.35 -25.78
CA ILE A 115 -3.08 -8.46 -24.62
C ILE A 115 -1.74 -7.81 -24.99
N PRO A 116 -1.23 -6.81 -24.20
CA PRO A 116 0.05 -6.18 -24.51
C PRO A 116 1.20 -7.21 -24.47
N GLU A 117 2.22 -6.96 -25.28
CA GLU A 117 3.42 -7.79 -25.31
C GLU A 117 4.10 -7.83 -23.94
N GLY A 118 4.42 -9.03 -23.47
CA GLY A 118 5.05 -9.25 -22.16
C GLY A 118 4.09 -9.40 -20.97
N ILE A 119 2.77 -9.27 -21.18
CA ILE A 119 1.77 -9.52 -20.14
C ILE A 119 1.36 -10.99 -20.19
N ASP A 120 1.37 -11.65 -19.02
CA ASP A 120 0.87 -13.01 -18.86
C ASP A 120 -0.67 -13.01 -18.97
N PRO A 121 -1.29 -13.83 -19.86
CA PRO A 121 -2.74 -13.96 -19.93
C PRO A 121 -3.42 -14.33 -18.60
N ASP A 122 -2.72 -15.00 -17.70
CA ASP A 122 -3.24 -15.39 -16.38
C ASP A 122 -3.11 -14.27 -15.33
N GLU A 123 -2.46 -13.15 -15.67
CA GLU A 123 -2.36 -11.98 -14.79
C GLU A 123 -3.71 -11.26 -14.68
N CYS A 124 -4.05 -10.81 -13.47
CA CYS A 124 -5.25 -10.01 -13.25
C CYS A 124 -5.19 -8.72 -14.09
N PHE A 125 -6.29 -8.42 -14.78
CA PHE A 125 -6.41 -7.20 -15.59
C PHE A 125 -6.32 -5.92 -14.75
N VAL A 126 -6.96 -5.90 -13.58
CA VAL A 126 -6.93 -4.76 -12.67
C VAL A 126 -5.64 -4.75 -11.88
N GLN A 127 -4.73 -3.86 -12.20
CA GLN A 127 -3.54 -3.53 -11.42
C GLN A 127 -3.74 -2.23 -10.65
N ILE A 128 -3.26 -2.17 -9.40
CA ILE A 128 -3.39 -1.02 -8.51
C ILE A 128 -2.00 -0.46 -8.26
N LEU A 129 -1.77 0.78 -8.70
CA LEU A 129 -0.51 1.49 -8.47
C LEU A 129 -0.78 2.84 -7.82
N ASP A 130 -0.13 3.09 -6.70
CA ASP A 130 0.00 4.41 -6.11
C ASP A 130 1.44 4.91 -6.32
N PRO A 131 1.68 5.80 -7.29
CA PRO A 131 3.04 6.24 -7.64
C PRO A 131 3.62 7.28 -6.66
N ALA A 132 2.85 7.73 -5.67
CA ALA A 132 3.24 8.67 -4.63
C ALA A 132 2.60 8.26 -3.30
N THR A 133 2.94 7.06 -2.86
CA THR A 133 2.26 6.30 -1.80
C THR A 133 2.14 7.07 -0.49
N GLY A 134 3.11 7.94 -0.17
CA GLY A 134 3.15 8.61 1.12
C GLY A 134 3.14 7.59 2.25
N THR A 135 2.23 7.77 3.19
CA THR A 135 2.01 6.82 4.30
C THR A 135 1.05 5.67 3.96
N GLY A 136 0.77 5.41 2.69
CA GLY A 136 -0.03 4.27 2.23
C GLY A 136 -1.54 4.42 2.34
N THR A 137 -2.06 5.63 2.52
CA THR A 137 -3.48 5.86 2.82
C THR A 137 -4.42 5.39 1.72
N PHE A 138 -4.07 5.60 0.44
CA PHE A 138 -4.87 5.11 -0.69
C PHE A 138 -4.85 3.58 -0.80
N LEU A 139 -3.68 2.96 -0.64
CA LEU A 139 -3.56 1.50 -0.69
C LEU A 139 -4.31 0.81 0.46
N VAL A 140 -4.27 1.38 1.66
CA VAL A 140 -5.05 0.89 2.82
C VAL A 140 -6.55 0.98 2.56
N GLU A 141 -7.05 2.10 1.99
CA GLU A 141 -8.46 2.24 1.65
C GLU A 141 -8.86 1.30 0.48
N ALA A 142 -7.97 1.08 -0.50
CA ALA A 142 -8.18 0.09 -1.56
C ALA A 142 -8.33 -1.33 -0.99
N ILE A 143 -7.45 -1.75 -0.08
CA ILE A 143 -7.54 -3.03 0.63
C ILE A 143 -8.87 -3.14 1.38
N HIS A 144 -9.28 -2.07 2.09
CA HIS A 144 -10.56 -2.04 2.80
C HIS A 144 -11.74 -2.23 1.85
N SER A 145 -11.75 -1.52 0.73
CA SER A 145 -12.79 -1.62 -0.30
C SER A 145 -12.86 -3.03 -0.90
N ILE A 146 -11.72 -3.60 -1.27
CA ILE A 146 -11.61 -4.96 -1.82
C ILE A 146 -12.11 -6.00 -0.83
N HIS A 147 -11.62 -5.97 0.42
CA HIS A 147 -12.05 -6.88 1.48
C HIS A 147 -13.56 -6.79 1.71
N SER A 148 -14.11 -5.58 1.80
CA SER A 148 -15.54 -5.37 2.01
C SER A 148 -16.39 -5.93 0.86
N THR A 149 -15.97 -5.71 -0.39
CA THR A 149 -16.65 -6.23 -1.58
C THR A 149 -16.65 -7.75 -1.60
N LEU A 150 -15.48 -8.37 -1.41
CA LEU A 150 -15.36 -9.83 -1.43
C LEU A 150 -16.14 -10.49 -0.28
N THR A 151 -16.03 -9.94 0.93
CA THR A 151 -16.75 -10.46 2.10
C THR A 151 -18.26 -10.38 1.89
N SER A 152 -18.77 -9.27 1.37
CA SER A 152 -20.22 -9.11 1.08
C SER A 152 -20.67 -10.12 0.03
N ARG A 153 -19.90 -10.30 -1.04
CA ARG A 153 -20.21 -11.28 -2.10
C ARG A 153 -20.25 -12.71 -1.55
N TRP A 154 -19.23 -13.13 -0.81
CA TRP A 154 -19.18 -14.49 -0.25
C TRP A 154 -20.28 -14.75 0.77
N LEU A 155 -20.69 -13.69 1.52
CA LEU A 155 -21.83 -13.79 2.43
C LEU A 155 -23.15 -13.99 1.66
N GLU A 156 -23.34 -13.29 0.53
CA GLU A 156 -24.50 -13.44 -0.36
C GLU A 156 -24.49 -14.82 -1.05
N GLU A 157 -23.34 -15.38 -1.33
CA GLU A 157 -23.17 -16.75 -1.83
C GLU A 157 -23.44 -17.84 -0.78
N GLY A 158 -23.64 -17.44 0.50
CA GLY A 158 -24.03 -18.31 1.60
C GLY A 158 -22.87 -18.91 2.39
N HIS A 159 -21.64 -18.40 2.21
CA HIS A 159 -20.49 -18.86 2.98
C HIS A 159 -20.56 -18.47 4.45
N SER A 160 -20.12 -19.36 5.32
CA SER A 160 -19.98 -19.08 6.76
C SER A 160 -18.81 -18.12 7.04
N SER A 161 -18.79 -17.51 8.22
CA SER A 161 -17.70 -16.60 8.61
C SER A 161 -16.32 -17.26 8.59
N SER A 162 -16.22 -18.56 8.90
CA SER A 162 -14.97 -19.30 8.84
C SER A 162 -14.50 -19.54 7.42
N GLU A 163 -15.42 -19.87 6.50
CA GLU A 163 -15.12 -20.05 5.08
C GLU A 163 -14.69 -18.72 4.44
N ILE A 164 -15.39 -17.62 4.77
CA ILE A 164 -15.01 -16.27 4.30
C ILE A 164 -13.59 -15.92 4.76
N GLN A 165 -13.24 -16.22 6.00
CA GLN A 165 -11.89 -15.97 6.52
C GLN A 165 -10.83 -16.81 5.77
N GLU A 166 -11.14 -18.05 5.42
CA GLU A 166 -10.24 -18.91 4.64
C GLU A 166 -10.12 -18.41 3.20
N LEU A 167 -11.23 -18.07 2.53
CA LEU A 167 -11.24 -17.49 1.19
C LEU A 167 -10.42 -16.20 1.13
N TRP A 168 -10.57 -15.32 2.11
CA TRP A 168 -9.77 -14.10 2.20
C TRP A 168 -8.28 -14.41 2.37
N SER A 169 -7.94 -15.32 3.31
CA SER A 169 -6.56 -15.72 3.58
C SER A 169 -5.84 -16.33 2.37
N ASN A 170 -6.59 -16.98 1.48
CA ASN A 170 -6.06 -17.51 0.23
C ASN A 170 -5.99 -16.43 -0.87
N SER A 171 -6.98 -15.54 -0.91
CA SER A 171 -7.03 -14.45 -1.92
C SER A 171 -5.91 -13.42 -1.75
N VAL A 172 -5.46 -13.15 -0.52
CA VAL A 172 -4.44 -12.11 -0.26
C VAL A 172 -3.13 -12.41 -1.00
N PRO A 173 -2.45 -13.55 -0.80
CA PRO A 173 -1.18 -13.81 -1.48
C PRO A 173 -1.32 -14.08 -2.97
N GLU A 174 -2.45 -14.65 -3.41
CA GLU A 174 -2.65 -15.07 -4.80
C GLU A 174 -3.19 -13.96 -5.69
N ARG A 175 -4.04 -13.08 -5.16
CA ARG A 175 -4.83 -12.15 -5.97
C ARG A 175 -4.73 -10.70 -5.53
N LEU A 176 -4.34 -10.40 -4.28
CA LEU A 176 -4.23 -9.01 -3.80
C LEU A 176 -2.79 -8.51 -3.84
N LEU A 177 -1.88 -9.18 -3.15
CA LEU A 177 -0.48 -8.72 -3.07
C LEU A 177 0.22 -8.61 -4.43
N PRO A 178 0.00 -9.53 -5.40
CA PRO A 178 0.67 -9.44 -6.70
C PRO A 178 0.26 -8.23 -7.55
N ARG A 179 -0.89 -7.62 -7.28
CA ARG A 179 -1.44 -6.51 -8.07
C ARG A 179 -1.53 -5.17 -7.32
N LEU A 180 -1.02 -5.12 -6.07
CA LEU A 180 -1.03 -3.92 -5.24
C LEU A 180 0.37 -3.34 -5.13
N HIS A 181 0.60 -2.21 -5.81
CA HIS A 181 1.92 -1.60 -5.93
C HIS A 181 1.94 -0.17 -5.39
N GLY A 182 3.06 0.22 -4.80
CA GLY A 182 3.29 1.58 -4.34
C GLY A 182 4.72 2.02 -4.56
N TYR A 183 4.92 3.31 -4.92
CA TYR A 183 6.23 3.94 -5.02
C TYR A 183 6.30 5.10 -4.04
N GLU A 184 7.38 5.17 -3.28
CA GLU A 184 7.63 6.26 -2.34
C GLU A 184 9.10 6.66 -2.40
N LEU A 185 9.35 7.96 -2.43
CA LEU A 185 10.70 8.52 -2.53
C LEU A 185 11.40 8.56 -1.17
N MET A 186 10.64 8.80 -0.10
CA MET A 186 11.19 9.04 1.23
C MET A 186 11.09 7.81 2.13
N MET A 187 12.17 7.52 2.86
CA MET A 187 12.28 6.35 3.74
C MET A 187 11.19 6.32 4.83
N ALA A 188 10.93 7.45 5.52
CA ALA A 188 9.98 7.46 6.63
C ALA A 188 8.54 7.17 6.19
N PRO A 189 7.94 7.86 5.19
CA PRO A 189 6.64 7.47 4.65
C PRO A 189 6.60 6.04 4.11
N TYR A 190 7.65 5.59 3.43
CA TYR A 190 7.78 4.21 2.95
C TYR A 190 7.66 3.19 4.08
N ALA A 191 8.39 3.37 5.19
CA ALA A 191 8.32 2.48 6.34
C ALA A 191 6.92 2.47 6.97
N ILE A 192 6.29 3.66 7.10
CA ILE A 192 4.95 3.81 7.62
C ILE A 192 3.91 3.15 6.70
N ALA A 193 4.04 3.31 5.39
CA ALA A 193 3.15 2.67 4.42
C ALA A 193 3.18 1.14 4.55
N ASN A 194 4.37 0.54 4.61
CA ASN A 194 4.52 -0.90 4.82
C ASN A 194 3.88 -1.36 6.14
N LEU A 195 4.12 -0.60 7.23
CA LEU A 195 3.52 -0.91 8.53
C LEU A 195 1.99 -0.85 8.49
N LYS A 196 1.42 0.23 7.93
CA LYS A 196 -0.04 0.42 7.85
C LYS A 196 -0.73 -0.61 6.98
N ILE A 197 -0.16 -0.92 5.83
CA ILE A 197 -0.69 -1.97 4.94
C ILE A 197 -0.63 -3.32 5.66
N GLY A 198 0.48 -3.63 6.33
CA GLY A 198 0.62 -4.84 7.12
C GLY A 198 -0.41 -4.93 8.24
N LEU A 199 -0.59 -3.86 9.02
CA LEU A 199 -1.59 -3.79 10.09
C LEU A 199 -3.01 -3.93 9.54
N LYS A 200 -3.31 -3.31 8.37
CA LYS A 200 -4.62 -3.44 7.73
C LYS A 200 -4.93 -4.87 7.30
N LEU A 201 -3.96 -5.56 6.74
CA LEU A 201 -4.12 -6.97 6.38
C LEU A 201 -4.33 -7.85 7.64
N ILE A 202 -3.60 -7.60 8.72
CA ILE A 202 -3.79 -8.30 10.02
C ILE A 202 -5.18 -8.01 10.58
N GLU A 203 -5.64 -6.77 10.56
CA GLU A 203 -6.99 -6.35 11.00
C GLU A 203 -8.10 -7.08 10.24
N THR A 204 -7.91 -7.36 8.95
CA THR A 204 -8.83 -8.16 8.13
C THR A 204 -8.72 -9.67 8.39
N GLY A 205 -7.87 -10.08 9.33
CA GLY A 205 -7.65 -11.48 9.73
C GLY A 205 -6.59 -12.22 8.92
N TYR A 206 -5.88 -11.55 8.01
CA TYR A 206 -4.80 -12.18 7.27
C TYR A 206 -3.57 -12.41 8.16
N GLN A 207 -2.98 -13.58 8.04
CA GLN A 207 -1.72 -13.94 8.72
C GLN A 207 -0.62 -14.10 7.69
N PHE A 208 0.41 -13.25 7.77
CA PHE A 208 1.55 -13.30 6.86
C PHE A 208 2.28 -14.64 6.94
N LYS A 209 2.59 -15.19 5.78
CA LYS A 209 3.40 -16.38 5.62
C LYS A 209 4.82 -16.02 5.19
N ARG A 210 5.75 -16.96 5.34
CA ARG A 210 7.12 -16.76 4.88
C ARG A 210 7.14 -16.60 3.35
N GLY A 211 7.59 -15.46 2.89
CA GLY A 211 7.66 -15.12 1.45
C GLY A 211 6.64 -14.09 1.01
N ASP A 212 5.60 -13.81 1.80
CA ASP A 212 4.66 -12.75 1.46
C ASP A 212 5.39 -11.39 1.48
N ARG A 213 5.11 -10.59 0.47
CA ARG A 213 5.73 -9.28 0.32
C ARG A 213 4.69 -8.24 -0.10
N ILE A 214 4.69 -7.13 0.63
CA ILE A 214 3.98 -5.92 0.22
C ILE A 214 4.84 -5.22 -0.84
N ALA A 215 4.30 -4.99 -2.04
CA ALA A 215 5.02 -4.41 -3.16
C ALA A 215 5.01 -2.86 -3.11
N VAL A 216 5.41 -2.28 -1.99
CA VAL A 216 5.76 -0.87 -1.88
C VAL A 216 7.27 -0.74 -2.00
N TYR A 217 7.73 0.14 -2.88
CA TYR A 217 9.14 0.30 -3.22
C TYR A 217 9.63 1.70 -2.88
N LEU A 218 10.81 1.77 -2.26
CA LEU A 218 11.52 3.03 -2.07
C LEU A 218 12.22 3.40 -3.38
N THR A 219 11.59 4.28 -4.16
CA THR A 219 12.07 4.64 -5.49
C THR A 219 11.52 5.99 -5.94
N ASN A 220 12.17 6.58 -6.94
CA ASN A 220 11.69 7.78 -7.60
C ASN A 220 10.81 7.40 -8.81
N ALA A 221 9.51 7.58 -8.69
CA ALA A 221 8.56 7.28 -9.76
C ALA A 221 8.72 8.14 -11.03
N LEU A 222 9.49 9.24 -10.94
CA LEU A 222 9.74 10.16 -12.06
C LEU A 222 11.07 9.89 -12.80
N GLU A 223 11.90 9.00 -12.28
CA GLU A 223 13.11 8.61 -12.98
C GLU A 223 12.79 7.64 -14.11
N PRO A 224 13.36 7.86 -15.31
CA PRO A 224 13.23 6.89 -16.38
C PRO A 224 13.82 5.54 -15.93
N PRO A 225 13.25 4.40 -16.41
CA PRO A 225 13.88 3.11 -16.15
C PRO A 225 15.32 3.15 -16.66
N THR A 226 16.26 2.85 -15.76
CA THR A 226 17.66 2.67 -16.19
C THR A 226 17.70 1.44 -17.08
N ASP A 227 18.07 1.64 -18.35
CA ASP A 227 18.41 0.52 -19.22
C ASP A 227 19.48 -0.31 -18.53
N GLN A 228 19.09 -1.44 -17.97
CA GLN A 228 20.05 -2.46 -17.55
C GLN A 228 20.56 -3.15 -18.83
N THR A 229 21.32 -2.40 -19.61
CA THR A 229 22.25 -2.99 -20.57
C THR A 229 23.60 -3.00 -19.88
N ASP A 230 23.89 -4.13 -19.18
CA ASP A 230 25.20 -4.79 -19.16
C ASP A 230 25.09 -6.15 -18.45
#